data_8b786f08d2676a3d428a208d3a6f803a
#
_entry.id   8b786f08d2676a3d428a208d3a6f803a
#
_cell.length_a   1.000
_cell.length_b   1.000
_cell.length_c   1.000
_cell.angle_alpha   90.00
_cell.angle_beta   90.00
_cell.angle_gamma   90.00
#
_symmetry.space_group_name_H-M   'P 1'
#
loop_
_entity.id
_entity.type
_entity.pdbx_description
1 polymer ?
#
loop_
_entity_poly.entity_id
_entity_poly.type
_entity_poly.pdbx_seq_one_letter_code
_entity_poly.pdbx_strand_id
1 'polypeptide(L)'
;MKCDCANCPSHACYTKGVNCTGVPLEDVKNAYTEEELKIMQAAAYVEGTFYSNICRLQETAEFARAMGYKKLGMSFCIGLNAEARYIAKY
;
A
#
# COMPACT_ATOMS: atom_id res chain seq x y z
N MET A 1 -12.44 2.82 22.69
CA MET A 1 -12.23 1.60 21.89
C MET A 1 -11.54 0.54 22.74
N LYS A 2 -12.13 -0.62 22.82
CA LYS A 2 -11.56 -1.75 23.58
C LYS A 2 -11.33 -2.92 22.62
N CYS A 3 -10.31 -2.84 21.80
CA CYS A 3 -9.89 -3.94 20.94
C CYS A 3 -8.59 -4.53 21.48
N ASP A 4 -8.62 -5.77 21.88
CA ASP A 4 -7.42 -6.55 22.22
C ASP A 4 -7.03 -7.38 20.99
N CYS A 5 -6.42 -6.70 20.02
CA CYS A 5 -6.05 -7.32 18.75
C CYS A 5 -4.97 -8.39 18.90
N ALA A 6 -4.08 -8.24 19.88
CA ALA A 6 -3.00 -9.21 20.12
C ALA A 6 -3.53 -10.57 20.56
N ASN A 7 -4.66 -10.60 21.29
CA ASN A 7 -5.29 -11.81 21.78
C ASN A 7 -6.59 -12.15 21.03
N CYS A 8 -6.82 -11.56 19.86
CA CYS A 8 -8.07 -11.76 19.12
C CYS A 8 -8.14 -13.16 18.51
N PRO A 9 -9.12 -14.00 18.91
CA PRO A 9 -9.23 -15.36 18.40
C PRO A 9 -9.89 -15.46 17.01
N SER A 10 -10.66 -14.45 16.62
CA SER A 10 -11.52 -14.55 15.43
C SER A 10 -10.96 -13.88 14.18
N HIS A 11 -10.14 -12.85 14.35
CA HIS A 11 -9.62 -12.01 13.25
C HIS A 11 -10.71 -11.57 12.25
N ALA A 12 -11.89 -11.26 12.76
CA ALA A 12 -13.06 -10.97 11.93
C ALA A 12 -12.89 -9.72 11.04
N CYS A 13 -12.04 -8.77 11.45
CA CYS A 13 -11.69 -7.63 10.61
C CYS A 13 -10.98 -8.07 9.33
N TYR A 14 -10.10 -9.07 9.42
CA TYR A 14 -9.37 -9.61 8.26
C TYR A 14 -10.23 -10.58 7.43
N THR A 15 -10.92 -11.51 8.09
CA THR A 15 -11.64 -12.58 7.39
C THR A 15 -13.01 -12.18 6.86
N LYS A 16 -13.65 -11.18 7.46
CA LYS A 16 -15.03 -10.77 7.16
C LYS A 16 -15.20 -9.27 6.93
N GLY A 17 -14.13 -8.49 7.03
CA GLY A 17 -14.20 -7.03 6.90
C GLY A 17 -14.99 -6.33 8.01
N VAL A 18 -15.10 -6.95 9.18
CA VAL A 18 -15.85 -6.37 10.31
C VAL A 18 -15.07 -5.20 10.91
N ASN A 19 -15.73 -4.06 11.09
CA ASN A 19 -15.17 -2.94 11.82
C ASN A 19 -15.26 -3.20 13.32
N CYS A 20 -14.18 -3.73 13.90
CA CYS A 20 -14.09 -4.03 15.32
C CYS A 20 -13.75 -2.81 16.19
N THR A 21 -13.38 -1.69 15.58
CA THR A 21 -12.93 -0.50 16.32
C THR A 21 -14.07 0.35 16.86
N GLY A 22 -15.24 0.26 16.25
CA GLY A 22 -16.37 1.14 16.53
C GLY A 22 -16.20 2.58 15.98
N VAL A 23 -15.08 2.86 15.30
CA VAL A 23 -14.84 4.18 14.67
C VAL A 23 -15.58 4.21 13.34
N PRO A 24 -16.47 5.21 13.10
CA PRO A 24 -17.14 5.35 11.82
C PRO A 24 -16.16 5.51 10.65
N LEU A 25 -16.47 4.94 9.50
CA LEU A 25 -15.63 5.03 8.32
C LEU A 25 -15.40 6.48 7.87
N GLU A 26 -16.41 7.33 8.02
CA GLU A 26 -16.29 8.75 7.69
C GLU A 26 -15.24 9.46 8.55
N ASP A 27 -15.17 9.15 9.83
CA ASP A 27 -14.16 9.73 10.73
C ASP A 27 -12.75 9.29 10.32
N VAL A 28 -12.59 8.04 9.89
CA VAL A 28 -11.32 7.54 9.39
C VAL A 28 -10.93 8.27 8.10
N LYS A 29 -11.84 8.43 7.16
CA LYS A 29 -11.60 9.16 5.91
C LYS A 29 -11.25 10.62 6.17
N ASN A 30 -11.95 11.27 7.09
CA ASN A 30 -11.74 12.68 7.42
C ASN A 30 -10.39 12.94 8.14
N ALA A 31 -9.75 11.89 8.66
CA ALA A 31 -8.41 12.00 9.25
C ALA A 31 -7.30 12.13 8.21
N TYR A 32 -7.60 11.90 6.93
CA TYR A 32 -6.64 11.97 5.83
C TYR A 32 -6.96 13.16 4.92
N THR A 33 -5.93 13.75 4.32
CA THR A 33 -6.11 14.70 3.23
C THR A 33 -6.60 13.97 1.97
N GLU A 34 -7.11 14.71 1.01
CA GLU A 34 -7.54 14.16 -0.28
C GLU A 34 -6.39 13.44 -1.00
N GLU A 35 -5.18 14.02 -0.96
CA GLU A 35 -3.99 13.42 -1.55
C GLU A 35 -3.57 12.13 -0.85
N GLU A 36 -3.58 12.12 0.47
CA GLU A 36 -3.26 10.92 1.26
C GLU A 36 -4.25 9.78 1.01
N LEU A 37 -5.54 10.09 0.90
CA LEU A 37 -6.56 9.10 0.54
C LEU A 37 -6.30 8.50 -0.83
N LYS A 38 -5.92 9.33 -1.80
CA LYS A 38 -5.61 8.90 -3.16
C LYS A 38 -4.42 7.94 -3.19
N ILE A 39 -3.35 8.26 -2.45
CA ILE A 39 -2.17 7.41 -2.31
C ILE A 39 -2.55 6.07 -1.67
N MET A 40 -3.31 6.11 -0.58
CA MET A 40 -3.75 4.91 0.15
C MET A 40 -4.62 4.02 -0.75
N GLN A 41 -5.54 4.59 -1.49
CA GLN A 41 -6.41 3.85 -2.41
C GLN A 41 -5.62 3.21 -3.55
N ALA A 42 -4.66 3.92 -4.13
CA ALA A 42 -3.79 3.37 -5.17
C ALA A 42 -2.93 2.22 -4.65
N ALA A 43 -2.35 2.36 -3.45
CA ALA A 43 -1.58 1.31 -2.81
C ALA A 43 -2.44 0.07 -2.50
N ALA A 44 -3.64 0.27 -1.97
CA ALA A 44 -4.58 -0.81 -1.68
C ALA A 44 -5.04 -1.54 -2.96
N TYR A 45 -5.25 -0.80 -4.04
CA TYR A 45 -5.60 -1.36 -5.34
C TYR A 45 -4.49 -2.30 -5.86
N VAL A 46 -3.24 -1.86 -5.81
CA VAL A 46 -2.09 -2.66 -6.27
C VAL A 46 -1.94 -3.91 -5.41
N GLU A 47 -1.98 -3.76 -4.08
CA GLU A 47 -1.89 -4.89 -3.16
C GLU A 47 -3.02 -5.89 -3.37
N GLY A 48 -4.25 -5.43 -3.48
CA GLY A 48 -5.41 -6.31 -3.66
C GLY A 48 -5.48 -6.98 -5.02
N THR A 49 -4.98 -6.33 -6.07
CA THR A 49 -5.05 -6.84 -7.45
C THR A 49 -3.91 -7.81 -7.76
N PHE A 50 -2.70 -7.49 -7.31
CA PHE A 50 -1.47 -8.18 -7.73
C PHE A 50 -0.82 -9.02 -6.62
N TYR A 51 -1.45 -9.16 -5.48
CA TYR A 51 -0.89 -9.86 -4.32
C TYR A 51 -0.29 -11.22 -4.71
N SER A 52 0.97 -11.42 -4.34
CA SER A 52 1.76 -12.63 -4.63
C SER A 52 1.97 -12.97 -6.12
N ASN A 53 1.51 -12.14 -7.06
CA ASN A 53 1.63 -12.39 -8.49
C ASN A 53 2.79 -11.65 -9.14
N ILE A 54 3.23 -10.54 -8.56
CA ILE A 54 4.31 -9.71 -9.09
C ILE A 54 5.31 -9.37 -7.99
N CYS A 55 6.53 -9.00 -8.39
CA CYS A 55 7.55 -8.59 -7.44
C CYS A 55 7.38 -7.10 -7.05
N ARG A 56 8.13 -6.68 -6.01
CA ARG A 56 8.03 -5.32 -5.48
C ARG A 56 8.33 -4.23 -6.52
N LEU A 57 9.27 -4.47 -7.43
CA LEU A 57 9.56 -3.53 -8.50
C LEU A 57 8.36 -3.33 -9.44
N GLN A 58 7.70 -4.42 -9.79
CA GLN A 58 6.49 -4.40 -10.61
C GLN A 58 5.33 -3.72 -9.88
N GLU A 59 5.16 -3.99 -8.57
CA GLU A 59 4.16 -3.30 -7.75
C GLU A 59 4.38 -1.79 -7.72
N THR A 60 5.64 -1.35 -7.61
CA THR A 60 5.99 0.07 -7.64
C THR A 60 5.61 0.71 -8.98
N ALA A 61 5.85 0.02 -10.08
CA ALA A 61 5.45 0.48 -11.41
C ALA A 61 3.92 0.56 -11.55
N GLU A 62 3.19 -0.42 -11.04
CA GLU A 62 1.71 -0.42 -11.06
C GLU A 62 1.13 0.69 -10.16
N PHE A 63 1.73 0.93 -9.00
CA PHE A 63 1.35 2.07 -8.15
C PHE A 63 1.56 3.41 -8.89
N ALA A 64 2.69 3.58 -9.53
CA ALA A 64 2.98 4.79 -10.32
C ALA A 64 1.96 4.99 -11.44
N ARG A 65 1.56 3.92 -12.14
CA ARG A 65 0.51 3.96 -13.15
C ARG A 65 -0.84 4.37 -12.57
N ALA A 66 -1.22 3.78 -11.44
CA ALA A 66 -2.46 4.10 -10.74
C ALA A 66 -2.53 5.57 -10.29
N MET A 67 -1.38 6.14 -9.90
CA MET A 67 -1.25 7.55 -9.51
C MET A 67 -1.08 8.50 -10.70
N GLY A 68 -0.86 7.99 -11.90
CA GLY A 68 -0.59 8.80 -13.09
C GLY A 68 0.82 9.41 -13.13
N TYR A 69 1.78 8.87 -12.38
CA TYR A 69 3.16 9.34 -12.38
C TYR A 69 3.88 8.92 -13.65
N LYS A 70 4.65 9.83 -14.22
CA LYS A 70 5.41 9.62 -15.47
C LYS A 70 6.90 9.47 -15.23
N LYS A 71 7.40 9.94 -14.08
CA LYS A 71 8.81 9.89 -13.73
C LYS A 71 8.96 9.45 -12.30
N LEU A 72 9.85 8.50 -12.07
CA LEU A 72 10.23 8.01 -10.75
C LEU A 72 11.70 8.29 -10.52
N GLY A 73 12.03 8.77 -9.32
CA GLY A 73 13.42 8.91 -8.89
C GLY A 73 13.87 7.64 -8.17
N MET A 74 15.15 7.32 -8.30
CA MET A 74 15.76 6.21 -7.58
C MET A 74 17.00 6.68 -6.85
N SER A 75 17.04 6.43 -5.53
CA SER A 75 18.21 6.67 -4.70
C SER A 75 18.85 5.34 -4.33
N PHE A 76 20.16 5.23 -4.43
CA PHE A 76 20.87 3.98 -4.13
C PHE A 76 22.29 4.23 -3.63
N CYS A 77 22.83 3.25 -2.90
CA CYS A 77 24.24 3.23 -2.51
C CYS A 77 25.09 2.70 -3.66
N ILE A 78 26.33 3.18 -3.78
CA ILE A 78 27.27 2.72 -4.82
C ILE A 78 27.46 1.19 -4.80
N GLY A 79 27.35 0.56 -3.64
CA GLY A 79 27.40 -0.91 -3.50
C GLY A 79 26.26 -1.64 -4.23
N LEU A 80 25.16 -0.96 -4.56
CA LEU A 80 24.01 -1.49 -5.29
C LEU A 80 23.93 -0.97 -6.73
N ASN A 81 25.05 -0.51 -7.29
CA ASN A 81 25.10 0.08 -8.62
C ASN A 81 24.63 -0.89 -9.72
N ALA A 82 24.97 -2.17 -9.61
CA ALA A 82 24.54 -3.17 -10.59
C ALA A 82 23.01 -3.36 -10.59
N GLU A 83 22.41 -3.45 -9.40
CA GLU A 83 20.96 -3.57 -9.21
C GLU A 83 20.25 -2.31 -9.68
N ALA A 84 20.78 -1.14 -9.35
CA ALA A 84 20.21 0.15 -9.78
C ALA A 84 20.22 0.28 -11.31
N ARG A 85 21.28 -0.15 -11.98
CA ARG A 85 21.38 -0.17 -13.44
C ARG A 85 20.31 -1.09 -14.05
N TYR A 86 20.08 -2.24 -13.44
CA TYR A 86 19.06 -3.18 -13.88
C TYR A 86 17.65 -2.59 -13.73
N ILE A 87 17.37 -1.99 -12.58
CA ILE A 87 16.07 -1.35 -12.28
C ILE A 87 15.81 -0.18 -13.24
N ALA A 88 16.83 0.62 -13.54
CA ALA A 88 16.70 1.78 -14.40
C ALA A 88 16.27 1.42 -15.85
N LYS A 89 16.50 0.18 -16.28
CA LYS A 89 16.08 -0.32 -17.58
C LYS A 89 14.64 -0.81 -17.63
N TYR A 90 14.08 -1.08 -16.47
CA TYR A 90 12.72 -1.55 -16.34
C TYR A 90 11.70 -0.45 -16.62
#